data_22b6970e2c1feb3e71df38cb936eb64c
#
_entry.id   22b6970e2c1feb3e71df38cb936eb64c
#
_cell.length_a   1.000
_cell.length_b   1.000
_cell.length_c   1.000
_cell.angle_alpha   90.00
_cell.angle_beta   90.00
_cell.angle_gamma   90.00
#
_symmetry.space_group_name_H-M   'P 1'
#
loop_
_entity.id
_entity.type
_entity.pdbx_description
1 polymer ?
#
loop_
_entity_poly.entity_id
_entity_poly.type
_entity_poly.pdbx_seq_one_letter_code
_entity_poly.pdbx_strand_id
1 'polypeptide(L)'
;MLKKLDSGQIDIASTFLLPQMHVDGCEKKLFCKDEFVYYAPCLDFTQDKITADIIQRYPLVTHSPDYFMTNALEDYFVKLKIHPHIDARLSTPYAIIHYCKHNKVATLISKRLLQELGITNDYYELLEPLNFSSYLLYKHENPKIKSMEIFVDYILDLYQQNR
;
A
#
# COMPACT_ATOMS: atom_id res chain seq x y z
N MET A 1 14.75 -2.92 5.61
CA MET A 1 14.79 -3.81 4.44
C MET A 1 15.94 -3.46 3.52
N LEU A 2 16.05 -2.24 2.98
CA LEU A 2 17.15 -1.82 2.10
C LEU A 2 18.54 -2.04 2.72
N LYS A 3 18.75 -1.69 3.99
CA LYS A 3 20.02 -1.97 4.71
C LYS A 3 20.41 -3.46 4.70
N LYS A 4 19.44 -4.38 4.70
CA LYS A 4 19.72 -5.83 4.63
C LYS A 4 20.11 -6.25 3.22
N LEU A 5 19.50 -5.64 2.21
CA LEU A 5 19.89 -5.83 0.81
C LEU A 5 21.32 -5.29 0.57
N ASP A 6 21.62 -4.10 1.13
CA ASP A 6 22.93 -3.47 1.02
C ASP A 6 24.04 -4.30 1.69
N SER A 7 23.74 -4.89 2.82
CA SER A 7 24.70 -5.73 3.56
C SER A 7 24.79 -7.17 3.04
N GLY A 8 24.01 -7.55 2.01
CA GLY A 8 23.95 -8.91 1.49
C GLY A 8 23.30 -9.93 2.43
N GLN A 9 22.59 -9.48 3.47
CA GLN A 9 21.82 -10.36 4.36
C GLN A 9 20.59 -10.95 3.67
N ILE A 10 20.08 -10.27 2.65
CA ILE A 10 19.05 -10.76 1.75
C ILE A 10 19.46 -10.48 0.31
N ASP A 11 19.11 -11.36 -0.60
CA ASP A 11 19.45 -11.25 -2.02
C ASP A 11 18.38 -10.48 -2.80
N ILE A 12 17.11 -10.64 -2.44
CA ILE A 12 15.95 -10.01 -3.10
C ILE A 12 15.03 -9.42 -2.03
N ALA A 13 14.46 -8.26 -2.31
CA ALA A 13 13.46 -7.61 -1.47
C ALA A 13 12.19 -7.30 -2.28
N SER A 14 11.03 -7.57 -1.69
CA SER A 14 9.76 -7.06 -2.21
C SER A 14 9.37 -5.80 -1.43
N THR A 15 9.02 -4.74 -2.13
CA THR A 15 8.65 -3.48 -1.50
C THR A 15 7.64 -2.71 -2.33
N PHE A 16 6.92 -1.80 -1.66
CA PHE A 16 6.07 -0.80 -2.31
C PHE A 16 6.84 0.50 -2.46
N LEU A 17 6.69 1.14 -3.60
CA LEU A 17 7.26 2.46 -3.84
C LEU A 17 6.16 3.39 -4.37
N LEU A 18 6.12 4.59 -3.81
CA LEU A 18 5.38 5.70 -4.40
C LEU A 18 6.15 6.25 -5.60
N PRO A 19 5.47 6.91 -6.55
CA PRO A 19 6.12 7.46 -7.75
C PRO A 19 7.32 8.35 -7.47
N GLN A 20 7.30 9.07 -6.35
CA GLN A 20 8.37 9.98 -5.92
C GLN A 20 9.54 9.31 -5.17
N MET A 21 9.39 8.03 -4.80
CA MET A 21 10.43 7.31 -4.08
C MET A 21 11.48 6.76 -5.03
N HIS A 22 12.74 7.05 -4.75
CA HIS A 22 13.90 6.52 -5.47
C HIS A 22 14.64 5.51 -4.60
N VAL A 23 15.12 4.45 -5.22
CA VAL A 23 16.01 3.47 -4.60
C VAL A 23 17.23 3.36 -5.50
N ASP A 24 18.35 3.88 -5.00
CA ASP A 24 19.62 3.87 -5.74
C ASP A 24 20.36 2.56 -5.56
N GLY A 25 21.17 2.19 -6.56
CA GLY A 25 22.03 1.01 -6.51
C GLY A 25 21.29 -0.35 -6.53
N CYS A 26 20.03 -0.37 -6.89
CA CYS A 26 19.23 -1.59 -7.02
C CYS A 26 18.55 -1.67 -8.38
N GLU A 27 18.53 -2.87 -8.95
CA GLU A 27 17.62 -3.21 -10.04
C GLU A 27 16.19 -3.26 -9.51
N LYS A 28 15.25 -2.73 -10.31
CA LYS A 28 13.81 -2.69 -9.98
C LYS A 28 13.00 -3.41 -11.03
N LYS A 29 12.33 -4.47 -10.64
CA LYS A 29 11.34 -5.13 -11.50
C LYS A 29 9.96 -4.87 -10.95
N LEU A 30 9.10 -4.26 -11.77
CA LEU A 30 7.71 -3.99 -11.40
C LEU A 30 6.97 -5.31 -11.18
N PHE A 31 6.41 -5.48 -10.00
CA PHE A 31 5.63 -6.66 -9.64
C PHE A 31 4.13 -6.41 -9.86
N CYS A 32 3.59 -5.34 -9.27
CA CYS A 32 2.21 -4.92 -9.53
C CYS A 32 2.02 -3.42 -9.31
N LYS A 33 0.93 -2.89 -9.89
CA LYS A 33 0.40 -1.57 -9.58
C LYS A 33 -0.81 -1.72 -8.69
N ASP A 34 -1.01 -0.78 -7.77
CA ASP A 34 -2.13 -0.76 -6.85
C ASP A 34 -2.49 0.69 -6.49
N GLU A 35 -3.62 0.86 -5.85
CA GLU A 35 -4.12 2.15 -5.38
C GLU A 35 -4.71 2.03 -3.97
N PHE A 36 -4.68 3.12 -3.23
CA PHE A 36 -5.46 3.22 -2.01
C PHE A 36 -6.90 3.57 -2.34
N VAL A 37 -7.80 2.92 -1.62
CA VAL A 37 -9.23 3.21 -1.61
C VAL A 37 -9.68 3.56 -0.20
N TYR A 38 -10.79 4.25 -0.10
CA TYR A 38 -11.44 4.59 1.16
C TYR A 38 -12.41 3.46 1.55
N TYR A 39 -12.05 2.65 2.53
CA TYR A 39 -12.87 1.55 3.02
C TYR A 39 -13.67 1.99 4.26
N ALA A 40 -15.00 1.87 4.19
CA ALA A 40 -15.90 2.42 5.19
C ALA A 40 -17.22 1.61 5.29
N PRO A 41 -17.16 0.35 5.78
CA PRO A 41 -18.31 -0.59 5.72
C PRO A 41 -19.50 -0.20 6.59
N CYS A 42 -19.33 0.71 7.54
CA CYS A 42 -20.40 1.21 8.42
C CYS A 42 -20.84 2.63 8.09
N LEU A 43 -20.42 3.16 6.93
CA LEU A 43 -20.75 4.51 6.47
C LEU A 43 -21.24 4.42 5.02
N ASP A 44 -22.32 5.14 4.71
CA ASP A 44 -22.89 5.21 3.37
C ASP A 44 -22.56 6.55 2.72
N PHE A 45 -22.10 6.51 1.47
CA PHE A 45 -21.83 7.68 0.66
C PHE A 45 -22.61 7.61 -0.64
N THR A 46 -23.21 8.72 -1.04
CA THR A 46 -24.00 8.84 -2.29
C THR A 46 -23.15 9.17 -3.51
N GLN A 47 -21.88 9.51 -3.30
CA GLN A 47 -20.96 9.92 -4.34
C GLN A 47 -20.00 8.78 -4.71
N ASP A 48 -19.66 8.73 -5.99
CA ASP A 48 -18.77 7.68 -6.54
C ASP A 48 -17.32 7.81 -6.06
N LYS A 49 -16.89 9.03 -5.67
CA LYS A 49 -15.50 9.29 -5.24
C LYS A 49 -15.45 10.08 -3.95
N ILE A 50 -14.51 9.71 -3.11
CA ILE A 50 -14.27 10.36 -1.81
C ILE A 50 -13.37 11.57 -1.99
N THR A 51 -13.85 12.70 -1.50
CA THR A 51 -13.14 13.98 -1.48
C THR A 51 -12.31 14.16 -0.21
N ALA A 52 -11.37 15.10 -0.22
CA ALA A 52 -10.60 15.49 0.96
C ALA A 52 -11.49 15.88 2.16
N ASP A 53 -12.61 16.58 1.91
CA ASP A 53 -13.56 16.98 2.94
C ASP A 53 -14.21 15.79 3.64
N ILE A 54 -14.49 14.70 2.93
CA ILE A 54 -15.02 13.48 3.52
C ILE A 54 -13.97 12.80 4.37
N ILE A 55 -12.73 12.68 3.86
CA ILE A 55 -11.63 12.09 4.61
C ILE A 55 -11.41 12.86 5.92
N GLN A 56 -11.50 14.18 5.90
CA GLN A 56 -11.35 15.01 7.10
C GLN A 56 -12.54 14.92 8.07
N ARG A 57 -13.76 14.69 7.55
CA ARG A 57 -15.00 14.69 8.34
C ARG A 57 -15.18 13.45 9.20
N TYR A 58 -14.78 12.29 8.70
CA TYR A 58 -14.99 11.02 9.39
C TYR A 58 -13.71 10.53 10.05
N PRO A 59 -13.83 9.89 11.24
CA PRO A 59 -12.65 9.35 11.92
C PRO A 59 -12.02 8.22 11.12
N LEU A 60 -10.69 8.19 11.12
CA LEU A 60 -9.90 7.16 10.43
C LEU A 60 -9.22 6.23 11.43
N VAL A 61 -9.14 4.96 11.05
CA VAL A 61 -8.17 4.03 11.62
C VAL A 61 -7.02 3.85 10.62
N THR A 62 -5.80 3.82 11.11
CA THR A 62 -4.61 3.75 10.25
C THR A 62 -3.59 2.77 10.83
N HIS A 63 -2.52 2.53 10.09
CA HIS A 63 -1.40 1.74 10.56
C HIS A 63 -0.64 2.43 11.69
N SER A 64 0.12 1.63 12.46
CA SER A 64 1.08 2.15 13.43
C SER A 64 2.13 3.05 12.75
N PRO A 65 2.75 4.00 13.48
CA PRO A 65 3.74 4.92 12.90
C PRO A 65 4.95 4.22 12.25
N ASP A 66 5.31 3.04 12.76
CA ASP A 66 6.44 2.25 12.22
C ASP A 66 6.13 1.55 10.89
N TYR A 67 4.88 1.56 10.47
CA TYR A 67 4.51 0.98 9.19
C TYR A 67 4.87 1.96 8.07
N PHE A 68 5.67 1.49 7.10
CA PHE A 68 6.26 2.39 6.10
C PHE A 68 5.24 3.16 5.23
N MET A 69 4.03 2.62 5.04
CA MET A 69 2.95 3.30 4.30
C MET A 69 2.31 4.43 5.11
N THR A 70 2.55 4.51 6.42
CA THR A 70 2.02 5.60 7.26
C THR A 70 2.56 6.95 6.80
N ASN A 71 3.86 7.05 6.51
CA ASN A 71 4.45 8.28 5.98
C ASN A 71 3.82 8.68 4.63
N ALA A 72 3.53 7.71 3.77
CA ALA A 72 2.87 7.96 2.50
C ALA A 72 1.47 8.54 2.65
N LEU A 73 0.71 8.07 3.64
CA LEU A 73 -0.61 8.61 3.98
C LEU A 73 -0.51 10.00 4.62
N GLU A 74 0.45 10.23 5.48
CA GLU A 74 0.70 11.53 6.10
C GLU A 74 1.10 12.57 5.03
N ASP A 75 2.00 12.24 4.10
CA ASP A 75 2.34 13.08 2.96
C ASP A 75 1.13 13.37 2.07
N TYR A 76 0.26 12.38 1.88
CA TYR A 76 -0.98 12.54 1.13
C TYR A 76 -1.94 13.53 1.81
N PHE A 77 -2.11 13.45 3.14
CA PHE A 77 -2.93 14.40 3.90
C PHE A 77 -2.36 15.82 3.86
N VAL A 78 -1.04 15.95 3.95
CA VAL A 78 -0.35 17.25 3.78
C VAL A 78 -0.61 17.84 2.39
N LYS A 79 -0.49 17.03 1.33
CA LYS A 79 -0.78 17.44 -0.06
C LYS A 79 -2.23 17.93 -0.20
N LEU A 80 -3.17 17.23 0.42
CA LEU A 80 -4.60 17.61 0.42
C LEU A 80 -4.93 18.77 1.36
N LYS A 81 -3.99 19.20 2.20
CA LYS A 81 -4.18 20.24 3.24
C LYS A 81 -5.29 19.88 4.24
N ILE A 82 -5.35 18.61 4.63
CA ILE A 82 -6.31 18.08 5.60
C ILE A 82 -5.62 17.50 6.82
N HIS A 83 -6.34 17.46 7.94
CA HIS A 83 -5.90 16.91 9.22
C HIS A 83 -6.99 15.97 9.76
N PRO A 84 -7.11 14.76 9.22
CA PRO A 84 -8.16 13.84 9.62
C PRO A 84 -7.98 13.41 11.07
N HIS A 85 -9.09 13.21 11.77
CA HIS A 85 -9.08 12.63 13.10
C HIS A 85 -8.70 11.15 13.03
N ILE A 86 -7.62 10.75 13.70
CA ILE A 86 -7.19 9.36 13.79
C ILE A 86 -7.75 8.76 15.08
N ASP A 87 -8.73 7.89 14.93
CA ASP A 87 -9.43 7.21 16.03
C ASP A 87 -8.56 6.11 16.67
N ALA A 88 -7.88 5.33 15.83
CA ALA A 88 -6.98 4.27 16.29
C ALA A 88 -5.82 4.05 15.32
N ARG A 89 -4.72 3.50 15.86
CA ARG A 89 -3.57 3.00 15.09
C ARG A 89 -3.36 1.52 15.38
N LEU A 90 -3.39 0.70 14.34
CA LEU A 90 -3.32 -0.76 14.47
C LEU A 90 -2.16 -1.32 13.64
N SER A 91 -1.60 -2.44 14.10
CA SER A 91 -0.35 -2.98 13.54
C SER A 91 -0.53 -3.80 12.26
N THR A 92 -1.73 -4.27 11.96
CA THR A 92 -1.98 -5.12 10.79
C THR A 92 -3.19 -4.66 9.98
N PRO A 93 -3.17 -4.85 8.64
CA PRO A 93 -4.31 -4.54 7.79
C PRO A 93 -5.59 -5.28 8.21
N TYR A 94 -5.46 -6.53 8.64
CA TYR A 94 -6.60 -7.34 9.11
C TYR A 94 -7.28 -6.74 10.34
N ALA A 95 -6.49 -6.26 11.30
CA ALA A 95 -7.02 -5.58 12.49
C ALA A 95 -7.75 -4.28 12.11
N ILE A 96 -7.20 -3.51 11.16
CA ILE A 96 -7.81 -2.29 10.62
C ILE A 96 -9.15 -2.60 9.96
N ILE A 97 -9.19 -3.58 9.06
CA ILE A 97 -10.42 -4.00 8.37
C ILE A 97 -11.48 -4.47 9.37
N HIS A 98 -11.06 -5.30 10.34
CA HIS A 98 -11.96 -5.78 11.39
C HIS A 98 -12.51 -4.62 12.24
N TYR A 99 -11.67 -3.66 12.60
CA TYR A 99 -12.08 -2.49 13.36
C TYR A 99 -13.11 -1.64 12.58
N CYS A 100 -12.90 -1.41 11.29
CA CYS A 100 -13.86 -0.71 10.43
C CYS A 100 -15.22 -1.41 10.34
N LYS A 101 -15.24 -2.75 10.34
CA LYS A 101 -16.49 -3.54 10.29
C LYS A 101 -17.37 -3.41 11.53
N HIS A 102 -16.81 -2.97 12.66
CA HIS A 102 -17.52 -2.89 13.93
C HIS A 102 -17.64 -1.47 14.48
N ASN A 103 -17.09 -0.46 13.76
CA ASN A 103 -17.11 0.92 14.20
C ASN A 103 -17.44 1.84 13.02
N LYS A 104 -18.03 3.01 13.32
CA LYS A 104 -18.33 4.04 12.32
C LYS A 104 -17.07 4.85 11.98
N VAL A 105 -16.07 4.18 11.49
CA VAL A 105 -14.78 4.74 11.05
C VAL A 105 -14.44 4.26 9.66
N ALA A 106 -13.49 4.92 9.03
CA ALA A 106 -12.97 4.52 7.73
C ALA A 106 -11.46 4.27 7.77
N THR A 107 -10.91 3.77 6.69
CA THR A 107 -9.47 3.66 6.49
C THR A 107 -9.09 3.89 5.03
N LEU A 108 -7.85 4.32 4.80
CA LEU A 108 -7.22 4.27 3.48
C LEU A 108 -6.38 2.99 3.40
N ILE A 109 -6.73 2.11 2.47
CA ILE A 109 -6.14 0.77 2.37
C ILE A 109 -5.99 0.35 0.90
N SER A 110 -5.10 -0.58 0.62
CA SER A 110 -4.88 -1.16 -0.71
C SER A 110 -6.17 -1.79 -1.26
N LYS A 111 -6.57 -1.39 -2.44
CA LYS A 111 -7.72 -1.96 -3.16
C LYS A 111 -7.52 -3.44 -3.41
N ARG A 112 -6.34 -3.79 -3.86
CA ARG A 112 -5.98 -5.18 -4.12
C ARG A 112 -6.06 -6.05 -2.87
N LEU A 113 -5.57 -5.56 -1.73
CA LEU A 113 -5.68 -6.31 -0.47
C LEU A 113 -7.14 -6.62 -0.12
N LEU A 114 -8.04 -5.65 -0.31
CA LEU A 114 -9.48 -5.89 -0.10
C LEU A 114 -10.00 -6.97 -1.05
N GLN A 115 -9.64 -6.90 -2.33
CA GLN A 115 -10.04 -7.90 -3.34
C GLN A 115 -9.52 -9.30 -3.01
N GLU A 116 -8.26 -9.44 -2.62
CA GLU A 116 -7.65 -10.72 -2.19
C GLU A 116 -8.36 -11.32 -0.96
N LEU A 117 -8.96 -10.46 -0.12
CA LEU A 117 -9.78 -10.86 1.02
C LEU A 117 -11.26 -11.11 0.66
N GLY A 118 -11.63 -11.04 -0.61
CA GLY A 118 -13.00 -11.21 -1.10
C GLY A 118 -13.91 -10.03 -0.74
N ILE A 119 -13.35 -8.88 -0.38
CA ILE A 119 -14.12 -7.66 -0.10
C ILE A 119 -14.26 -6.89 -1.41
N THR A 120 -15.47 -6.89 -1.97
CA THR A 120 -15.79 -6.29 -3.28
C THR A 120 -16.68 -5.06 -3.19
N ASN A 121 -17.14 -4.71 -2.00
CA ASN A 121 -18.02 -3.58 -1.71
C ASN A 121 -17.51 -2.78 -0.51
N ASP A 122 -18.24 -1.73 -0.15
CA ASP A 122 -17.96 -0.85 1.01
C ASP A 122 -16.63 -0.11 0.92
N TYR A 123 -16.06 0.01 -0.29
CA TYR A 123 -14.91 0.88 -0.55
C TYR A 123 -15.18 1.78 -1.75
N TYR A 124 -14.57 2.94 -1.72
CA TYR A 124 -14.79 4.03 -2.66
C TYR A 124 -13.45 4.52 -3.21
N GLU A 125 -13.43 4.91 -4.47
CA GLU A 125 -12.25 5.53 -5.08
C GLU A 125 -12.00 6.92 -4.49
N LEU A 126 -10.73 7.33 -4.45
CA LEU A 126 -10.37 8.68 -4.05
C LEU A 126 -10.49 9.63 -5.24
N LEU A 127 -11.01 10.85 -5.02
CA LEU A 127 -11.03 11.88 -6.05
C LEU A 127 -9.60 12.27 -6.46
N GLU A 128 -8.71 12.39 -5.49
CA GLU A 128 -7.25 12.55 -5.69
C GLU A 128 -6.59 11.18 -5.50
N PRO A 129 -6.27 10.45 -6.60
CA PRO A 129 -5.76 9.09 -6.46
C PRO A 129 -4.42 9.01 -5.71
N LEU A 130 -4.29 8.04 -4.82
CA LEU A 130 -3.03 7.67 -4.17
C LEU A 130 -2.57 6.31 -4.69
N ASN A 131 -1.77 6.36 -5.76
CA ASN A 131 -1.24 5.18 -6.43
C ASN A 131 0.13 4.79 -5.89
N PHE A 132 0.40 3.50 -5.88
CA PHE A 132 1.71 2.96 -5.56
C PHE A 132 2.01 1.72 -6.42
N SER A 133 3.26 1.29 -6.41
CA SER A 133 3.67 0.10 -7.15
C SER A 133 4.53 -0.80 -6.28
N SER A 134 4.35 -2.10 -6.41
CA SER A 134 5.22 -3.10 -5.81
C SER A 134 6.35 -3.47 -6.75
N TYR A 135 7.54 -3.60 -6.21
CA TYR A 135 8.74 -3.96 -6.95
C TYR A 135 9.47 -5.10 -6.25
N LEU A 136 10.12 -5.92 -7.05
CA LEU A 136 11.20 -6.77 -6.62
C LEU A 136 12.51 -6.00 -6.83
N LEU A 137 13.29 -5.88 -5.75
CA LEU A 137 14.57 -5.17 -5.73
C LEU A 137 15.69 -6.16 -5.52
N TYR A 138 16.80 -6.02 -6.25
CA TYR A 138 18.02 -6.78 -6.05
C TYR A 138 19.23 -5.98 -6.54
N LYS A 139 20.42 -6.34 -6.09
CA LYS A 139 21.65 -5.67 -6.51
C LYS A 139 22.25 -6.33 -7.73
N HIS A 140 22.61 -5.52 -8.72
CA HIS A 140 23.27 -5.98 -9.93
C HIS A 140 24.65 -6.62 -9.66
N GLU A 141 25.36 -6.13 -8.64
CA GLU A 141 26.68 -6.59 -8.26
C GLU A 141 26.65 -7.90 -7.43
N ASN A 142 25.48 -8.48 -7.15
CA ASN A 142 25.37 -9.71 -6.37
C ASN A 142 25.95 -10.89 -7.17
N PRO A 143 26.86 -11.71 -6.59
CA PRO A 143 27.42 -12.89 -7.25
C PRO A 143 26.38 -13.89 -7.76
N LYS A 144 25.18 -13.88 -7.19
CA LYS A 144 24.05 -14.76 -7.57
C LYS A 144 23.12 -14.13 -8.60
N ILE A 145 23.51 -13.04 -9.28
CA ILE A 145 22.63 -12.23 -10.15
C ILE A 145 21.84 -13.08 -11.12
N LYS A 146 22.48 -14.02 -11.83
CA LYS A 146 21.80 -14.89 -12.82
C LYS A 146 20.67 -15.72 -12.20
N SER A 147 20.90 -16.29 -11.02
CA SER A 147 19.88 -17.10 -10.32
C SER A 147 18.75 -16.21 -9.81
N MET A 148 19.06 -14.98 -9.41
CA MET A 148 18.07 -14.01 -8.94
C MET A 148 17.18 -13.54 -10.09
N GLU A 149 17.76 -13.24 -11.26
CA GLU A 149 17.01 -12.85 -12.46
C GLU A 149 16.03 -13.96 -12.87
N ILE A 150 16.49 -15.21 -12.92
CA ILE A 150 15.62 -16.38 -13.23
C ILE A 150 14.48 -16.47 -12.21
N PHE A 151 14.77 -16.33 -10.93
CA PHE A 151 13.75 -16.38 -9.87
C PHE A 151 12.76 -15.21 -9.97
N VAL A 152 13.25 -14.00 -10.21
CA VAL A 152 12.41 -12.81 -10.36
C VAL A 152 11.48 -12.95 -11.58
N ASP A 153 12.02 -13.36 -12.73
CA ASP A 153 11.23 -13.57 -13.94
C ASP A 153 10.18 -14.66 -13.72
N TYR A 154 10.53 -15.77 -13.07
CA TYR A 154 9.58 -16.82 -12.69
C TYR A 154 8.43 -16.32 -11.81
N ILE A 155 8.73 -15.49 -10.80
CA ILE A 155 7.70 -14.91 -9.92
C ILE A 155 6.79 -13.96 -10.70
N LEU A 156 7.35 -13.14 -11.60
CA LEU A 156 6.57 -12.24 -12.44
C LEU A 156 5.63 -12.99 -13.40
N ASP A 157 6.10 -14.08 -14.00
CA ASP A 157 5.32 -14.92 -14.89
C ASP A 157 4.17 -15.61 -14.13
N LEU A 158 4.45 -16.20 -12.97
CA LEU A 158 3.41 -16.78 -12.10
C LEU A 158 2.33 -15.78 -11.73
N TYR A 159 2.74 -14.57 -11.46
CA TYR A 159 1.81 -13.52 -11.10
C TYR A 159 0.93 -13.07 -12.26
N GLN A 160 1.46 -13.06 -13.49
CA GLN A 160 0.71 -12.73 -14.70
C GLN A 160 -0.28 -13.83 -15.10
N GLN A 161 0.07 -15.09 -14.87
CA GLN A 161 -0.79 -16.26 -15.19
C GLN A 161 -2.01 -16.37 -14.24
N ASN A 162 -1.92 -15.84 -13.03
CA ASN A 162 -2.98 -15.90 -12.02
C ASN A 162 -3.89 -14.63 -12.00
N ARG A 163 -3.83 -13.83 -13.04
CA ARG A 163 -4.69 -12.66 -13.28
C ARG A 163 -5.72 -12.96 -14.36
#